data_f9cbe15bcebb8689fd1d4fabb8bbff30
#
_entry.id   f9cbe15bcebb8689fd1d4fabb8bbff30
#
_cell.length_a   1.000
_cell.length_b   1.000
_cell.length_c   1.000
_cell.angle_alpha   90.00
_cell.angle_beta   90.00
_cell.angle_gamma   90.00
#
_symmetry.space_group_name_H-M   'P 1'
#
loop_
_entity.id
_entity.type
_entity.pdbx_description
1 polymer ?
#
loop_
_entity_poly.entity_id
_entity_poly.type
_entity_poly.pdbx_seq_one_letter_code
_entity_poly.pdbx_strand_id
1 'polypeptide(L)'
;MPKYLFLQRSQPRPLQQPSPAQMQEMYAAFTAWKDKFKDNIVDMGAPLKLGGTIVTKAGTTDGPFIEVKEIVGGYMIVSADNIERAIEVARESPGVMSPGSSVEVREIREGAGS
;
A
#
# COMPACT_ATOMS: atom_id res chain seq x y z
N MET A 1 18.10 4.65 9.73
CA MET A 1 16.69 5.06 9.71
C MET A 1 15.78 3.85 9.80
N PRO A 2 14.74 3.88 10.63
CA PRO A 2 13.74 2.84 10.63
C PRO A 2 13.06 2.72 9.28
N LYS A 3 12.59 1.52 8.99
CA LYS A 3 11.84 1.22 7.77
C LYS A 3 10.39 0.92 8.12
N TYR A 4 9.51 1.30 7.23
CA TYR A 4 8.07 1.16 7.41
C TYR A 4 7.47 0.49 6.19
N LEU A 5 6.62 -0.49 6.43
CA LEU A 5 5.86 -1.13 5.37
C LEU A 5 4.56 -0.35 5.17
N PHE A 6 4.33 0.09 3.95
CA PHE A 6 3.09 0.73 3.55
C PHE A 6 2.23 -0.30 2.85
N LEU A 7 1.04 -0.53 3.36
CA LEU A 7 0.07 -1.43 2.74
C LEU A 7 -1.08 -0.61 2.21
N GLN A 8 -1.25 -0.62 0.88
CA GLN A 8 -2.37 0.05 0.24
C GLN A 8 -3.62 -0.78 0.45
N ARG A 9 -4.63 -0.19 1.07
CA ARG A 9 -5.88 -0.88 1.39
C ARG A 9 -7.05 -0.16 0.71
N SER A 10 -8.02 -0.93 0.26
CA SER A 10 -9.24 -0.38 -0.33
C SER A 10 -10.42 -1.25 0.05
N GLN A 11 -11.61 -0.63 0.06
CA GLN A 11 -12.84 -1.37 0.23
C GLN A 11 -13.19 -2.09 -1.07
N PRO A 12 -13.81 -3.29 -1.00
CA PRO A 12 -14.30 -3.95 -2.20
C PRO A 12 -15.29 -3.04 -2.92
N ARG A 13 -15.08 -2.85 -4.22
CA ARG A 13 -15.94 -2.02 -5.05
C ARG A 13 -16.25 -2.75 -6.35
N PRO A 14 -17.41 -2.46 -6.97
CA PRO A 14 -17.60 -2.85 -8.36
C PRO A 14 -16.45 -2.29 -9.20
N LEU A 15 -15.93 -3.10 -10.12
CA LEU A 15 -14.84 -2.68 -10.97
C LEU A 15 -15.33 -1.56 -11.90
N GLN A 16 -14.97 -0.34 -11.56
CA GLN A 16 -15.12 0.79 -12.46
C GLN A 16 -13.74 1.14 -12.96
N GLN A 17 -13.55 1.01 -14.26
CA GLN A 17 -12.28 1.43 -14.84
C GLN A 17 -12.25 2.95 -14.89
N PRO A 18 -11.15 3.55 -14.40
CA PRO A 18 -10.99 5.00 -14.53
C PRO A 18 -10.88 5.38 -16.00
N SER A 19 -11.34 6.58 -16.33
CA SER A 19 -11.17 7.13 -17.68
C SER A 19 -9.69 7.35 -17.97
N PRO A 20 -9.29 7.45 -19.24
CA PRO A 20 -7.90 7.78 -19.57
C PRO A 20 -7.40 9.07 -18.91
N ALA A 21 -8.25 10.08 -18.80
CA ALA A 21 -7.89 11.32 -18.13
C ALA A 21 -7.64 11.12 -16.64
N GLN A 22 -8.48 10.33 -15.98
CA GLN A 22 -8.30 9.99 -14.56
C GLN A 22 -7.02 9.19 -14.34
N MET A 23 -6.70 8.26 -15.23
CA MET A 23 -5.46 7.50 -15.16
C MET A 23 -4.24 8.40 -15.28
N GLN A 24 -4.27 9.38 -16.19
CA GLN A 24 -3.17 10.34 -16.33
C GLN A 24 -2.99 11.19 -15.07
N GLU A 25 -4.09 11.62 -14.46
CA GLU A 25 -4.02 12.37 -13.21
C GLU A 25 -3.44 11.54 -12.08
N MET A 26 -3.82 10.27 -12.00
CA MET A 26 -3.27 9.35 -11.00
C MET A 26 -1.77 9.13 -11.20
N TYR A 27 -1.34 8.95 -12.44
CA TYR A 27 0.08 8.80 -12.76
C TYR A 27 0.86 10.06 -12.41
N ALA A 28 0.33 11.22 -12.76
CA ALA A 28 0.99 12.49 -12.46
C ALA A 28 1.12 12.70 -10.95
N ALA A 29 0.06 12.43 -10.20
CA ALA A 29 0.07 12.54 -8.74
C ALA A 29 1.07 11.57 -8.12
N PHE A 30 1.10 10.34 -8.60
CA PHE A 30 2.03 9.32 -8.12
C PHE A 30 3.48 9.70 -8.40
N THR A 31 3.75 10.18 -9.61
CA THR A 31 5.10 10.61 -10.01
C THR A 31 5.57 11.78 -9.16
N ALA A 32 4.70 12.77 -8.93
CA ALA A 32 5.04 13.92 -8.11
C ALA A 32 5.34 13.52 -6.66
N TRP A 33 4.53 12.63 -6.10
CA TRP A 33 4.75 12.11 -4.75
C TRP A 33 6.05 11.33 -4.67
N LYS A 34 6.30 10.46 -5.63
CA LYS A 34 7.52 9.66 -5.72
C LYS A 34 8.76 10.55 -5.79
N ASP A 35 8.72 11.61 -6.60
CA ASP A 35 9.83 12.54 -6.73
C ASP A 35 10.05 13.31 -5.42
N LYS A 36 8.99 13.73 -4.77
CA LYS A 36 9.07 14.47 -3.51
C LYS A 36 9.71 13.65 -2.41
N PHE A 37 9.40 12.36 -2.34
CA PHE A 37 9.84 11.48 -1.26
C PHE A 37 10.84 10.42 -1.73
N LYS A 38 11.52 10.66 -2.84
CA LYS A 38 12.45 9.68 -3.43
C LYS A 38 13.52 9.21 -2.44
N ASP A 39 13.99 10.09 -1.56
CA ASP A 39 15.00 9.75 -0.56
C ASP A 39 14.44 8.88 0.58
N ASN A 40 13.12 8.85 0.72
CA ASN A 40 12.46 8.03 1.72
C ASN A 40 12.04 6.66 1.18
N ILE A 41 11.87 6.52 -0.13
CA ILE A 41 11.40 5.29 -0.74
C ILE A 41 12.55 4.29 -0.87
N VAL A 42 12.46 3.18 -0.14
CA VAL A 42 13.46 2.12 -0.15
C VAL A 42 13.13 1.10 -1.24
N ASP A 43 11.86 0.72 -1.33
CA ASP A 43 11.37 -0.26 -2.29
C ASP A 43 9.99 0.19 -2.75
N MET A 44 9.85 0.39 -4.05
CA MET A 44 8.57 0.80 -4.64
C MET A 44 7.49 -0.26 -4.50
N GLY A 45 7.87 -1.50 -4.24
CA GLY A 45 6.91 -2.57 -4.15
C GLY A 45 6.20 -2.83 -5.46
N ALA A 46 4.98 -3.29 -5.36
CA ALA A 46 4.16 -3.59 -6.52
C ALA A 46 2.68 -3.61 -6.17
N PRO A 47 1.80 -3.33 -7.14
CA PRO A 47 0.38 -3.65 -6.96
C PRO A 47 0.20 -5.16 -6.89
N LEU A 48 -0.81 -5.59 -6.15
CA LEU A 48 -1.11 -7.00 -5.96
C LEU A 48 -2.39 -7.37 -6.72
N LYS A 49 -2.41 -8.58 -7.23
CA LYS A 49 -3.61 -9.12 -7.85
C LYS A 49 -4.66 -9.42 -6.78
N LEU A 50 -5.92 -9.38 -7.16
CA LEU A 50 -7.01 -9.81 -6.30
C LEU A 50 -6.90 -11.31 -6.02
N GLY A 51 -7.33 -11.69 -4.84
CA GLY A 51 -7.28 -13.09 -4.42
C GLY A 51 -5.99 -13.41 -3.70
N GLY A 52 -5.85 -14.65 -3.37
CA GLY A 52 -4.70 -15.14 -2.64
C GLY A 52 -5.05 -16.43 -1.94
N THR A 53 -4.06 -17.00 -1.27
CA THR A 53 -4.23 -18.25 -0.54
C THR A 53 -3.67 -18.09 0.86
N ILE A 54 -4.46 -18.46 1.85
CA ILE A 54 -3.97 -18.53 3.23
C ILE A 54 -3.52 -19.95 3.50
N VAL A 55 -2.28 -20.08 3.92
CA VAL A 55 -1.68 -21.38 4.25
C VAL A 55 -1.48 -21.45 5.74
N THR A 56 -2.03 -22.46 6.38
CA THR A 56 -1.82 -22.74 7.80
C THR A 56 -1.29 -24.17 7.93
N LYS A 57 -0.88 -24.52 9.13
CA LYS A 57 -0.46 -25.89 9.40
C LYS A 57 -1.58 -26.90 9.11
N ALA A 58 -2.83 -26.48 9.25
CA ALA A 58 -3.98 -27.34 9.01
C ALA A 58 -4.38 -27.46 7.54
N GLY A 59 -3.87 -26.59 6.68
CA GLY A 59 -4.20 -26.62 5.24
C GLY A 59 -4.19 -25.24 4.61
N THR A 60 -4.82 -25.14 3.44
CA THR A 60 -4.89 -23.91 2.66
C THR A 60 -6.32 -23.47 2.43
N THR A 61 -6.52 -22.16 2.32
CA THR A 61 -7.82 -21.58 1.99
C THR A 61 -7.61 -20.54 0.89
N ASP A 62 -8.29 -20.69 -0.23
CA ASP A 62 -8.18 -19.76 -1.35
C ASP A 62 -9.11 -18.57 -1.18
N GLY A 63 -8.63 -17.39 -1.61
CA GLY A 63 -9.43 -16.19 -1.67
C GLY A 63 -10.13 -16.02 -3.01
N PRO A 64 -10.91 -14.95 -3.16
CA PRO A 64 -11.13 -13.87 -2.21
C PRO A 64 -11.93 -14.30 -0.99
N PHE A 65 -11.61 -13.67 0.14
CA PHE A 65 -12.28 -13.99 1.40
C PHE A 65 -13.53 -13.12 1.51
N ILE A 66 -14.69 -13.77 1.55
CA ILE A 66 -16.01 -13.09 1.51
C ILE A 66 -16.18 -12.12 2.69
N GLU A 67 -15.52 -12.39 3.81
CA GLU A 67 -15.64 -11.59 5.02
C GLU A 67 -14.66 -10.43 5.08
N VAL A 68 -13.77 -10.28 4.11
CA VAL A 68 -12.78 -9.23 4.12
C VAL A 68 -13.42 -7.91 3.71
N LYS A 69 -13.44 -6.96 4.64
CA LYS A 69 -13.99 -5.62 4.40
C LYS A 69 -13.02 -4.73 3.63
N GLU A 70 -11.75 -5.08 3.63
CA GLU A 70 -10.70 -4.32 2.95
C GLU A 70 -9.78 -5.27 2.20
N ILE A 71 -9.32 -4.80 1.07
CA ILE A 71 -8.42 -5.54 0.20
C ILE A 71 -7.06 -4.86 0.23
N VAL A 72 -5.99 -5.64 0.42
CA VAL A 72 -4.63 -5.14 0.28
C VAL A 72 -4.27 -5.17 -1.19
N GLY A 73 -4.15 -4.00 -1.80
CA GLY A 73 -3.92 -3.88 -3.24
C GLY A 73 -2.48 -3.60 -3.63
N GLY A 74 -1.59 -3.39 -2.67
CA GLY A 74 -0.19 -3.11 -2.98
C GLY A 74 0.64 -2.92 -1.73
N TYR A 75 1.95 -2.85 -1.91
CA TYR A 75 2.88 -2.61 -0.81
C TYR A 75 4.05 -1.76 -1.27
N MET A 76 4.72 -1.12 -0.30
CA MET A 76 5.91 -0.31 -0.51
C MET A 76 6.70 -0.26 0.79
N ILE A 77 8.00 -0.06 0.72
CA ILE A 77 8.85 0.14 1.89
C ILE A 77 9.44 1.53 1.85
N VAL A 78 9.27 2.26 2.95
CA VAL A 78 9.72 3.64 3.11
C VAL A 78 10.62 3.73 4.34
N SER A 79 11.67 4.54 4.28
CA SER A 79 12.47 4.85 5.46
C SER A 79 12.10 6.24 5.97
N ALA A 80 12.11 6.42 7.29
CA ALA A 80 11.83 7.72 7.90
C ALA A 80 12.47 7.75 9.29
N ASP A 81 12.71 8.95 9.81
CA ASP A 81 13.34 9.11 11.13
C ASP A 81 12.46 8.55 12.25
N ASN A 82 11.16 8.63 12.11
CA ASN A 82 10.20 8.20 13.12
C ASN A 82 8.85 7.91 12.44
N ILE A 83 7.91 7.37 13.23
CA ILE A 83 6.58 7.03 12.72
C ILE A 83 5.82 8.26 12.23
N GLU A 84 5.99 9.39 12.89
CA GLU A 84 5.30 10.63 12.52
C GLU A 84 5.70 11.06 11.11
N ARG A 85 6.97 10.94 10.76
CA ARG A 85 7.45 11.26 9.42
C ARG A 85 6.92 10.26 8.39
N ALA A 86 6.88 8.98 8.74
CA ALA A 86 6.31 7.96 7.85
C ALA A 86 4.82 8.24 7.58
N ILE A 87 4.09 8.66 8.60
CA ILE A 87 2.68 9.03 8.45
C ILE A 87 2.52 10.24 7.52
N GLU A 88 3.40 11.24 7.62
CA GLU A 88 3.37 12.39 6.72
C GLU A 88 3.55 11.95 5.26
N VAL A 89 4.52 11.07 5.01
CA VAL A 89 4.77 10.55 3.67
C VAL A 89 3.53 9.83 3.12
N ALA A 90 2.92 8.98 3.95
CA ALA A 90 1.71 8.26 3.56
C ALA A 90 0.54 9.20 3.31
N ARG A 91 0.39 10.23 4.14
CA ARG A 91 -0.72 11.18 4.03
C ARG A 91 -0.72 11.94 2.71
N GLU A 92 0.45 12.21 2.16
CA GLU A 92 0.58 12.89 0.88
C GLU A 92 0.52 11.94 -0.32
N SER A 93 0.45 10.63 -0.08
CA SER A 93 0.41 9.66 -1.17
C SER A 93 -0.96 9.63 -1.86
N PRO A 94 -0.99 9.33 -3.16
CA PRO A 94 -2.27 9.15 -3.86
C PRO A 94 -3.14 8.03 -3.27
N GLY A 95 -2.51 7.09 -2.57
CA GLY A 95 -3.21 5.96 -1.96
C GLY A 95 -4.25 6.34 -0.91
N VAL A 96 -4.17 7.55 -0.34
CA VAL A 96 -5.18 8.01 0.65
C VAL A 96 -6.18 8.99 0.04
N MET A 97 -5.99 9.37 -1.22
CA MET A 97 -6.80 10.43 -1.86
C MET A 97 -8.16 9.92 -2.34
N SER A 98 -8.29 8.65 -2.63
CA SER A 98 -9.55 8.08 -3.10
C SER A 98 -10.45 7.69 -1.94
N PRO A 99 -11.77 7.95 -2.04
CA PRO A 99 -12.70 7.50 -0.99
C PRO A 99 -12.62 5.98 -0.78
N GLY A 100 -12.58 5.56 0.46
CA GLY A 100 -12.48 4.14 0.81
C GLY A 100 -11.09 3.54 0.68
N SER A 101 -10.10 4.34 0.27
CA SER A 101 -8.71 3.90 0.20
C SER A 101 -7.92 4.42 1.39
N SER A 102 -6.96 3.62 1.84
CA SER A 102 -6.11 3.97 2.96
C SER A 102 -4.73 3.34 2.79
N VAL A 103 -3.79 3.81 3.58
CA VAL A 103 -2.45 3.22 3.67
C VAL A 103 -2.21 2.84 5.13
N GLU A 104 -1.98 1.58 5.36
CA GLU A 104 -1.56 1.11 6.68
C GLU A 104 -0.05 1.26 6.78
N VAL A 105 0.43 1.92 7.84
CA VAL A 105 1.85 2.16 8.07
C VAL A 105 2.29 1.27 9.22
N ARG A 106 3.22 0.36 8.97
CA ARG A 106 3.74 -0.55 10.01
C ARG A 106 5.25 -0.49 10.04
N GLU A 107 5.80 -0.27 11.22
CA GLU A 107 7.26 -0.29 11.37
C GLU A 107 7.77 -1.71 11.18
N ILE A 108 8.82 -1.83 10.38
CA ILE A 108 9.49 -3.11 10.16
C ILE A 108 10.46 -3.32 11.31
N ARG A 109 10.31 -4.45 11.97
CA ARG A 109 11.17 -4.79 13.10
C ARG A 109 12.61 -4.98 12.63
N GLU A 110 13.54 -4.26 13.23
CA GLU A 110 14.96 -4.47 12.99
C GLU A 110 15.50 -5.52 13.97
N GLY A 111 16.56 -6.18 13.55
CA GLY A 111 17.30 -7.05 14.43
C GLY A 111 17.32 -8.50 14.00
N ALA A 112 17.72 -9.35 14.93
CA ALA A 112 18.01 -10.74 14.69
C ALA A 112 16.80 -11.51 14.17
N GLY A 113 16.99 -12.24 13.10
CA GLY A 113 15.96 -13.07 12.52
C GLY A 113 15.02 -12.33 11.59
N SER A 114 15.22 -11.06 11.43
CA SER A 114 14.46 -10.26 10.48
C SER A 114 15.15 -10.22 9.15
#